data_2fd23169cdbc7727aade90c2b91245b1
#
_entry.id   2fd23169cdbc7727aade90c2b91245b1
#
_cell.length_a   1.000
_cell.length_b   1.000
_cell.length_c   1.000
_cell.angle_alpha   90.00
_cell.angle_beta   90.00
_cell.angle_gamma   90.00
#
_symmetry.space_group_name_H-M   'P 1'
#
loop_
_entity.id
_entity.type
_entity.pdbx_description
1 polymer ?
#
loop_
_entity_poly.entity_id
_entity_poly.type
_entity_poly.pdbx_seq_one_letter_code
_entity_poly.pdbx_strand_id
1 'polypeptide(L)'
;MTNEAIADNFSLLSKLMDIHGDDAFKAKSYASAAFTIDKLETELSTLDPQTIFSQRGIGATTGKKIIAQLETGQLEILDSYLQKTPAGILEMLRIKGIGPKKISTIWKELEIETLGELLYACEENRLTLYKGFGEKTQANIKASIEFYINAQGNFLYAQMEPVVELLQEKWAEHFNESSFFVTGAFRQQQEVITILEWVTDQELAPLESFFEENNFEIQSSTQGYLEVTSPENSTLGFHIVDTKNLVKTVFETSCAPSFLEKINELLPEGLTQSYHSEEDIFKAANIPFIPPYLREEANTIDTAASKGLPSMIMPSNIKGIIHSHSKWS
;
A
#
# COMPACT_ATOMS: atom_id res chain seq x y z
N MET A 1 1.55 -18.61 9.14
CA MET A 1 0.74 -18.21 7.96
C MET A 1 -0.70 -18.08 8.43
N THR A 2 -1.38 -16.99 8.07
CA THR A 2 -2.78 -16.72 8.44
C THR A 2 -3.76 -17.43 7.53
N ASN A 3 -5.00 -17.59 7.97
CA ASN A 3 -6.08 -18.16 7.14
C ASN A 3 -6.30 -17.30 5.88
N GLU A 4 -6.22 -15.98 5.98
CA GLU A 4 -6.32 -15.05 4.85
C GLU A 4 -5.27 -15.36 3.79
N ALA A 5 -3.99 -15.46 4.17
CA ALA A 5 -2.91 -15.77 3.22
C ALA A 5 -3.10 -17.15 2.54
N ILE A 6 -3.60 -18.14 3.26
CA ILE A 6 -3.92 -19.46 2.68
C ILE A 6 -5.10 -19.35 1.69
N ALA A 7 -6.15 -18.63 2.08
CA ALA A 7 -7.33 -18.40 1.25
C ALA A 7 -6.98 -17.65 -0.05
N ASP A 8 -6.15 -16.62 0.05
CA ASP A 8 -5.68 -15.85 -1.11
C ASP A 8 -4.90 -16.72 -2.11
N ASN A 9 -4.01 -17.58 -1.63
CA ASN A 9 -3.28 -18.51 -2.48
C ASN A 9 -4.20 -19.49 -3.21
N PHE A 10 -5.21 -20.04 -2.54
CA PHE A 10 -6.19 -20.90 -3.19
C PHE A 10 -7.11 -20.14 -4.15
N SER A 11 -7.48 -18.91 -3.83
CA SER A 11 -8.26 -18.02 -4.70
C SER A 11 -7.48 -17.68 -5.98
N LEU A 12 -6.20 -17.31 -5.84
CA LEU A 12 -5.32 -17.03 -6.98
C LEU A 12 -5.12 -18.28 -7.84
N LEU A 13 -4.85 -19.45 -7.23
CA LEU A 13 -4.74 -20.72 -7.95
C LEU A 13 -5.98 -21.01 -8.78
N SER A 14 -7.17 -20.86 -8.19
CA SER A 14 -8.44 -21.05 -8.91
C SER A 14 -8.56 -20.11 -10.12
N LYS A 15 -8.23 -18.83 -9.96
CA LYS A 15 -8.26 -17.84 -11.05
C LYS A 15 -7.28 -18.19 -12.17
N LEU A 16 -6.05 -18.61 -11.81
CA LEU A 16 -5.04 -19.00 -12.79
C LEU A 16 -5.43 -20.27 -13.56
N MET A 17 -6.01 -21.27 -12.90
CA MET A 17 -6.55 -22.44 -13.57
C MET A 17 -7.63 -22.09 -14.60
N ASP A 18 -8.55 -21.18 -14.25
CA ASP A 18 -9.56 -20.68 -15.20
C ASP A 18 -8.94 -19.92 -16.38
N ILE A 19 -7.89 -19.12 -16.14
CA ILE A 19 -7.15 -18.38 -17.20
C ILE A 19 -6.45 -19.36 -18.15
N HIS A 20 -5.81 -20.38 -17.60
CA HIS A 20 -5.13 -21.41 -18.41
C HIS A 20 -6.11 -22.32 -19.15
N GLY A 21 -7.38 -22.36 -18.74
CA GLY A 21 -8.40 -23.22 -19.33
C GLY A 21 -8.31 -24.65 -18.85
N ASP A 22 -7.80 -24.85 -17.64
CA ASP A 22 -7.70 -26.15 -17.00
C ASP A 22 -9.05 -26.62 -16.42
N ASP A 23 -9.05 -27.77 -15.74
CA ASP A 23 -10.23 -28.40 -15.17
C ASP A 23 -11.05 -27.42 -14.29
N ALA A 24 -12.15 -26.93 -14.86
CA ALA A 24 -13.05 -25.98 -14.21
C ALA A 24 -13.66 -26.51 -12.90
N PHE A 25 -13.79 -27.85 -12.74
CA PHE A 25 -14.28 -28.44 -11.51
C PHE A 25 -13.21 -28.31 -10.38
N LYS A 26 -11.96 -28.55 -10.70
CA LYS A 26 -10.86 -28.35 -9.75
C LYS A 26 -10.71 -26.88 -9.40
N ALA A 27 -10.74 -25.97 -10.38
CA ALA A 27 -10.71 -24.54 -10.15
C ALA A 27 -11.79 -24.10 -9.17
N LYS A 28 -13.04 -24.54 -9.41
CA LYS A 28 -14.17 -24.25 -8.52
C LYS A 28 -14.00 -24.85 -7.12
N SER A 29 -13.38 -26.02 -7.00
CA SER A 29 -13.09 -26.63 -5.70
C SER A 29 -12.11 -25.79 -4.89
N TYR A 30 -11.08 -25.23 -5.53
CA TYR A 30 -10.13 -24.33 -4.86
C TYR A 30 -10.77 -22.99 -4.50
N ALA A 31 -11.62 -22.41 -5.35
CA ALA A 31 -12.38 -21.21 -5.00
C ALA A 31 -13.29 -21.43 -3.78
N SER A 32 -13.94 -22.60 -3.73
CA SER A 32 -14.80 -22.99 -2.61
C SER A 32 -14.01 -23.17 -1.31
N ALA A 33 -12.82 -23.76 -1.42
CA ALA A 33 -11.91 -23.92 -0.29
C ALA A 33 -11.43 -22.57 0.22
N ALA A 34 -11.00 -21.66 -0.67
CA ALA A 34 -10.60 -20.30 -0.33
C ALA A 34 -11.69 -19.59 0.48
N PHE A 35 -12.92 -19.59 -0.03
CA PHE A 35 -14.06 -18.99 0.67
C PHE A 35 -14.33 -19.58 2.04
N THR A 36 -14.13 -20.91 2.19
CA THR A 36 -14.34 -21.59 3.47
C THR A 36 -13.26 -21.22 4.47
N ILE A 37 -11.99 -21.22 4.04
CA ILE A 37 -10.83 -20.91 4.86
C ILE A 37 -10.88 -19.46 5.38
N ASP A 38 -11.22 -18.52 4.51
CA ASP A 38 -11.38 -17.10 4.84
C ASP A 38 -12.40 -16.84 5.98
N LYS A 39 -13.40 -17.72 6.12
CA LYS A 39 -14.46 -17.61 7.13
C LYS A 39 -14.21 -18.40 8.41
N LEU A 40 -13.09 -19.08 8.53
CA LEU A 40 -12.76 -19.81 9.74
C LEU A 40 -12.34 -18.84 10.85
N GLU A 41 -12.98 -18.94 12.00
CA GLU A 41 -12.61 -18.15 13.19
C GLU A 41 -11.30 -18.63 13.83
N THR A 42 -10.93 -19.89 13.61
CA THR A 42 -9.71 -20.48 14.17
C THR A 42 -8.62 -20.56 13.11
N GLU A 43 -7.44 -20.08 13.42
CA GLU A 43 -6.28 -20.14 12.54
C GLU A 43 -5.86 -21.58 12.29
N LEU A 44 -5.83 -22.02 11.03
CA LEU A 44 -5.43 -23.37 10.62
C LEU A 44 -4.02 -23.73 11.07
N SER A 45 -3.13 -22.73 11.20
CA SER A 45 -1.76 -22.92 11.70
C SER A 45 -1.70 -23.37 13.16
N THR A 46 -2.78 -23.24 13.92
CA THR A 46 -2.86 -23.66 15.33
C THR A 46 -3.47 -25.07 15.49
N LEU A 47 -3.98 -25.66 14.40
CA LEU A 47 -4.68 -26.94 14.42
C LEU A 47 -3.75 -28.09 14.04
N ASP A 48 -4.00 -29.26 14.62
CA ASP A 48 -3.35 -30.48 14.15
C ASP A 48 -3.90 -30.96 12.80
N PRO A 49 -3.13 -31.78 12.02
CA PRO A 49 -3.53 -32.21 10.70
C PRO A 49 -4.88 -32.93 10.64
N GLN A 50 -5.26 -33.70 11.67
CA GLN A 50 -6.53 -34.44 11.68
C GLN A 50 -7.69 -33.47 11.83
N THR A 51 -7.54 -32.46 12.66
CA THR A 51 -8.54 -31.40 12.86
C THR A 51 -8.70 -30.55 11.58
N ILE A 52 -7.62 -30.28 10.83
CA ILE A 52 -7.69 -29.60 9.52
C ILE A 52 -8.56 -30.41 8.54
N PHE A 53 -8.35 -31.71 8.43
CA PHE A 53 -9.16 -32.57 7.55
C PHE A 53 -10.63 -32.68 7.96
N SER A 54 -10.94 -32.45 9.22
CA SER A 54 -12.34 -32.50 9.73
C SER A 54 -13.11 -31.20 9.51
N GLN A 55 -12.43 -30.12 9.09
CA GLN A 55 -13.08 -28.83 8.83
C GLN A 55 -14.09 -28.96 7.67
N ARG A 56 -15.29 -28.45 7.89
CA ARG A 56 -16.35 -28.46 6.86
C ARG A 56 -15.89 -27.70 5.62
N GLY A 57 -15.94 -28.33 4.46
CA GLY A 57 -15.53 -27.75 3.17
C GLY A 57 -14.05 -27.94 2.82
N ILE A 58 -13.25 -28.53 3.69
CA ILE A 58 -11.86 -28.92 3.41
C ILE A 58 -11.82 -30.42 3.07
N GLY A 59 -11.74 -30.74 1.79
CA GLY A 59 -11.58 -32.12 1.33
C GLY A 59 -10.15 -32.63 1.50
N ALA A 60 -9.97 -33.95 1.39
CA ALA A 60 -8.67 -34.61 1.58
C ALA A 60 -7.53 -34.02 0.73
N THR A 61 -7.80 -33.68 -0.54
CA THR A 61 -6.80 -33.08 -1.45
C THR A 61 -6.43 -31.67 -1.03
N THR A 62 -7.40 -30.85 -0.64
CA THR A 62 -7.21 -29.47 -0.17
C THR A 62 -6.50 -29.47 1.18
N GLY A 63 -6.91 -30.34 2.11
CA GLY A 63 -6.27 -30.43 3.43
C GLY A 63 -4.79 -30.79 3.34
N LYS A 64 -4.40 -31.73 2.45
CA LYS A 64 -2.98 -32.04 2.20
C LYS A 64 -2.19 -30.83 1.72
N LYS A 65 -2.79 -30.00 0.84
CA LYS A 65 -2.14 -28.80 0.31
C LYS A 65 -2.02 -27.70 1.38
N ILE A 66 -3.04 -27.56 2.23
CA ILE A 66 -2.98 -26.63 3.38
C ILE A 66 -1.84 -27.02 4.32
N ILE A 67 -1.74 -28.30 4.68
CA ILE A 67 -0.68 -28.79 5.57
C ILE A 67 0.69 -28.55 4.93
N ALA A 68 0.88 -28.93 3.67
CA ALA A 68 2.13 -28.69 2.95
C ALA A 68 2.47 -27.19 2.92
N GLN A 69 1.49 -26.33 2.68
CA GLN A 69 1.69 -24.88 2.68
C GLN A 69 2.04 -24.33 4.07
N LEU A 70 1.46 -24.87 5.14
CA LEU A 70 1.81 -24.48 6.52
C LEU A 70 3.24 -24.92 6.90
N GLU A 71 3.70 -26.08 6.38
CA GLU A 71 5.03 -26.61 6.64
C GLU A 71 6.12 -25.92 5.83
N THR A 72 5.87 -25.63 4.56
CA THR A 72 6.88 -25.11 3.61
C THR A 72 6.79 -23.61 3.36
N GLY A 73 5.67 -22.96 3.72
CA GLY A 73 5.37 -21.59 3.37
C GLY A 73 4.91 -21.41 1.91
N GLN A 74 4.89 -22.47 1.09
CA GLN A 74 4.65 -22.41 -0.36
C GLN A 74 3.54 -23.35 -0.80
N LEU A 75 2.86 -23.00 -1.90
CA LEU A 75 1.88 -23.83 -2.57
C LEU A 75 2.42 -24.21 -3.96
N GLU A 76 3.19 -25.31 -4.04
CA GLU A 76 3.91 -25.73 -5.26
C GLU A 76 3.07 -25.67 -6.55
N ILE A 77 1.81 -26.05 -6.48
CA ILE A 77 0.92 -25.99 -7.65
C ILE A 77 0.68 -24.54 -8.08
N LEU A 78 0.53 -23.60 -7.14
CA LEU A 78 0.40 -22.17 -7.45
C LEU A 78 1.68 -21.64 -8.08
N ASP A 79 2.83 -22.00 -7.53
CA ASP A 79 4.15 -21.56 -8.04
C ASP A 79 4.32 -22.03 -9.49
N SER A 80 3.88 -23.26 -9.81
CA SER A 80 3.93 -23.76 -11.18
C SER A 80 3.05 -22.99 -12.17
N TYR A 81 1.92 -22.41 -11.72
CA TYR A 81 1.09 -21.53 -12.53
C TYR A 81 1.69 -20.14 -12.66
N LEU A 82 2.23 -19.57 -11.58
CA LEU A 82 2.89 -18.27 -11.59
C LEU A 82 4.05 -18.24 -12.58
N GLN A 83 4.88 -19.30 -12.59
CA GLN A 83 5.99 -19.42 -13.55
C GLN A 83 5.58 -19.48 -15.03
N LYS A 84 4.36 -19.95 -15.31
CA LYS A 84 3.84 -20.10 -16.67
C LYS A 84 2.99 -18.91 -17.13
N THR A 85 2.67 -17.99 -16.22
CA THR A 85 1.77 -16.87 -16.48
C THR A 85 2.58 -15.58 -16.60
N PRO A 86 2.53 -14.87 -17.75
CA PRO A 86 3.18 -13.58 -17.88
C PRO A 86 2.76 -12.59 -16.80
N ALA A 87 3.68 -11.75 -16.34
CA ALA A 87 3.43 -10.79 -15.28
C ALA A 87 2.24 -9.86 -15.56
N GLY A 88 2.11 -9.38 -16.80
CA GLY A 88 0.97 -8.51 -17.19
C GLY A 88 -0.39 -9.22 -17.15
N ILE A 89 -0.43 -10.54 -17.31
CA ILE A 89 -1.67 -11.33 -17.12
C ILE A 89 -2.06 -11.38 -15.64
N LEU A 90 -1.07 -11.49 -14.74
CA LEU A 90 -1.30 -11.39 -13.29
C LEU A 90 -1.79 -10.00 -12.91
N GLU A 91 -1.22 -8.97 -13.54
CA GLU A 91 -1.62 -7.57 -13.35
C GLU A 91 -3.08 -7.33 -13.81
N MET A 92 -3.51 -7.93 -14.92
CA MET A 92 -4.91 -7.85 -15.40
C MET A 92 -5.92 -8.37 -14.38
N LEU A 93 -5.55 -9.28 -13.47
CA LEU A 93 -6.43 -9.74 -12.39
C LEU A 93 -6.81 -8.64 -11.39
N ARG A 94 -6.03 -7.55 -11.33
CA ARG A 94 -6.28 -6.38 -10.48
C ARG A 94 -7.25 -5.38 -11.13
N ILE A 95 -7.52 -5.51 -12.43
CA ILE A 95 -8.37 -4.57 -13.16
C ILE A 95 -9.85 -4.91 -12.93
N LYS A 96 -10.61 -3.95 -12.41
CA LYS A 96 -12.05 -4.11 -12.16
C LYS A 96 -12.80 -4.38 -13.47
N GLY A 97 -13.66 -5.41 -13.47
CA GLY A 97 -14.49 -5.75 -14.63
C GLY A 97 -13.87 -6.75 -15.60
N ILE A 98 -12.63 -7.17 -15.36
CA ILE A 98 -11.98 -8.24 -16.12
C ILE A 98 -11.82 -9.46 -15.21
N GLY A 99 -12.64 -10.49 -15.43
CA GLY A 99 -12.51 -11.75 -14.70
C GLY A 99 -11.67 -12.78 -15.46
N PRO A 100 -11.30 -13.92 -14.80
CA PRO A 100 -10.40 -14.93 -15.37
C PRO A 100 -10.76 -15.39 -16.79
N LYS A 101 -12.03 -15.59 -17.10
CA LYS A 101 -12.47 -16.00 -18.44
C LYS A 101 -12.21 -14.94 -19.51
N LYS A 102 -12.39 -13.66 -19.17
CA LYS A 102 -12.07 -12.56 -20.08
C LYS A 102 -10.57 -12.43 -20.26
N ILE A 103 -9.80 -12.59 -19.20
CA ILE A 103 -8.33 -12.61 -19.26
C ILE A 103 -7.85 -13.75 -20.15
N SER A 104 -8.44 -14.93 -20.01
CA SER A 104 -8.13 -16.07 -20.89
C SER A 104 -8.33 -15.74 -22.38
N THR A 105 -9.46 -15.10 -22.73
CA THR A 105 -9.72 -14.66 -24.11
C THR A 105 -8.72 -13.58 -24.55
N ILE A 106 -8.45 -12.59 -23.73
CA ILE A 106 -7.48 -11.52 -23.99
C ILE A 106 -6.09 -12.11 -24.29
N TRP A 107 -5.63 -13.02 -23.44
CA TRP A 107 -4.32 -13.63 -23.58
C TRP A 107 -4.23 -14.59 -24.77
N LYS A 108 -5.18 -15.54 -24.85
CA LYS A 108 -5.07 -16.68 -25.78
C LYS A 108 -5.63 -16.42 -27.17
N GLU A 109 -6.62 -15.53 -27.29
CA GLU A 109 -7.26 -15.26 -28.58
C GLU A 109 -6.83 -13.93 -29.19
N LEU A 110 -6.54 -12.90 -28.34
CA LEU A 110 -6.04 -11.63 -28.82
C LEU A 110 -4.51 -11.53 -28.76
N GLU A 111 -3.83 -12.48 -28.11
CA GLU A 111 -2.37 -12.51 -27.92
C GLU A 111 -1.85 -11.25 -27.20
N ILE A 112 -2.60 -10.76 -26.22
CA ILE A 112 -2.28 -9.57 -25.41
C ILE A 112 -1.76 -10.04 -24.06
N GLU A 113 -0.57 -9.59 -23.66
CA GLU A 113 0.09 -9.99 -22.43
C GLU A 113 0.31 -8.85 -21.43
N THR A 114 0.15 -7.58 -21.85
CA THR A 114 0.39 -6.40 -21.03
C THR A 114 -0.83 -5.48 -20.94
N LEU A 115 -0.91 -4.65 -19.87
CA LEU A 115 -1.96 -3.64 -19.73
C LEU A 115 -1.89 -2.56 -20.82
N GLY A 116 -0.67 -2.21 -21.27
CA GLY A 116 -0.47 -1.24 -22.35
C GLY A 116 -1.04 -1.73 -23.66
N GLU A 117 -0.78 -3.00 -24.03
CA GLU A 117 -1.36 -3.63 -25.22
C GLU A 117 -2.88 -3.74 -25.12
N LEU A 118 -3.39 -4.05 -23.92
CA LEU A 118 -4.83 -4.13 -23.68
C LEU A 118 -5.50 -2.77 -23.81
N LEU A 119 -4.88 -1.70 -23.28
CA LEU A 119 -5.36 -0.34 -23.43
C LEU A 119 -5.42 0.07 -24.91
N TYR A 120 -4.34 -0.19 -25.65
CA TYR A 120 -4.27 0.08 -27.09
C TYR A 120 -5.34 -0.71 -27.86
N ALA A 121 -5.57 -1.98 -27.52
CA ALA A 121 -6.61 -2.78 -28.16
C ALA A 121 -8.03 -2.24 -27.85
N CYS A 122 -8.25 -1.64 -26.68
CA CYS A 122 -9.50 -0.92 -26.38
C CYS A 122 -9.66 0.34 -27.25
N GLU A 123 -8.59 1.09 -27.48
CA GLU A 123 -8.59 2.30 -28.32
C GLU A 123 -8.91 1.99 -29.80
N GLU A 124 -8.35 0.90 -30.29
CA GLU A 124 -8.60 0.41 -31.65
C GLU A 124 -9.92 -0.39 -31.79
N ASN A 125 -10.77 -0.44 -30.75
CA ASN A 125 -12.01 -1.21 -30.74
C ASN A 125 -11.87 -2.71 -31.03
N ARG A 126 -10.70 -3.29 -30.80
CA ARG A 126 -10.41 -4.70 -31.10
C ARG A 126 -11.16 -5.67 -30.19
N LEU A 127 -11.41 -5.31 -28.93
CA LEU A 127 -12.11 -6.19 -28.00
C LEU A 127 -13.54 -6.48 -28.43
N THR A 128 -14.23 -5.49 -29.02
CA THR A 128 -15.64 -5.64 -29.44
C THR A 128 -15.86 -6.73 -30.48
N LEU A 129 -14.81 -7.15 -31.17
CA LEU A 129 -14.86 -8.26 -32.13
C LEU A 129 -15.00 -9.64 -31.47
N TYR A 130 -14.78 -9.71 -30.15
CA TYR A 130 -14.78 -10.98 -29.41
C TYR A 130 -16.03 -11.13 -28.54
N LYS A 131 -16.53 -12.34 -28.44
CA LYS A 131 -17.74 -12.63 -27.67
C LYS A 131 -17.54 -12.30 -26.17
N GLY A 132 -18.44 -11.52 -25.63
CA GLY A 132 -18.40 -11.07 -24.22
C GLY A 132 -17.76 -9.70 -23.98
N PHE A 133 -17.30 -9.03 -25.08
CA PHE A 133 -16.76 -7.68 -25.04
C PHE A 133 -17.60 -6.74 -25.92
N GLY A 134 -18.80 -6.38 -25.44
CA GLY A 134 -19.56 -5.30 -26.10
C GLY A 134 -18.95 -3.92 -25.82
N GLU A 135 -19.35 -2.90 -26.57
CA GLU A 135 -18.84 -1.52 -26.47
C GLU A 135 -18.77 -1.00 -25.02
N LYS A 136 -19.86 -1.19 -24.24
CA LYS A 136 -19.90 -0.79 -22.82
C LYS A 136 -18.84 -1.52 -21.98
N THR A 137 -18.62 -2.79 -22.26
CA THR A 137 -17.62 -3.60 -21.53
C THR A 137 -16.22 -3.09 -21.84
N GLN A 138 -15.92 -2.87 -23.13
CA GLN A 138 -14.63 -2.32 -23.56
C GLN A 138 -14.37 -0.93 -22.96
N ALA A 139 -15.36 -0.04 -22.99
CA ALA A 139 -15.25 1.31 -22.40
C ALA A 139 -14.95 1.23 -20.89
N ASN A 140 -15.64 0.33 -20.15
CA ASN A 140 -15.38 0.13 -18.73
C ASN A 140 -13.99 -0.46 -18.47
N ILE A 141 -13.52 -1.39 -19.30
CA ILE A 141 -12.17 -1.96 -19.21
C ILE A 141 -11.14 -0.85 -19.42
N LYS A 142 -11.29 -0.05 -20.49
CA LYS A 142 -10.41 1.09 -20.78
C LYS A 142 -10.32 2.03 -19.58
N ALA A 143 -11.45 2.51 -19.08
CA ALA A 143 -11.50 3.42 -17.94
C ALA A 143 -10.86 2.81 -16.67
N SER A 144 -11.03 1.49 -16.45
CA SER A 144 -10.44 0.80 -15.29
C SER A 144 -8.92 0.66 -15.44
N ILE A 145 -8.40 0.44 -16.65
CA ILE A 145 -6.95 0.40 -16.91
C ILE A 145 -6.34 1.79 -16.74
N GLU A 146 -6.94 2.82 -17.33
CA GLU A 146 -6.49 4.21 -17.17
C GLU A 146 -6.47 4.62 -15.69
N PHE A 147 -7.52 4.28 -14.96
CA PHE A 147 -7.56 4.53 -13.50
C PHE A 147 -6.44 3.77 -12.77
N TYR A 148 -6.23 2.49 -13.06
CA TYR A 148 -5.19 1.67 -12.44
C TYR A 148 -3.79 2.23 -12.70
N ILE A 149 -3.49 2.59 -13.97
CA ILE A 149 -2.19 3.17 -14.34
C ILE A 149 -1.97 4.52 -13.64
N ASN A 150 -3.00 5.38 -13.62
CA ASN A 150 -2.91 6.69 -12.96
C ASN A 150 -2.86 6.59 -11.43
N ALA A 151 -3.34 5.49 -10.85
CA ALA A 151 -3.28 5.24 -9.41
C ALA A 151 -1.97 4.59 -8.95
N GLN A 152 -1.14 4.13 -9.89
CA GLN A 152 0.17 3.56 -9.51
C GLN A 152 1.02 4.60 -8.78
N GLY A 153 1.64 4.19 -7.68
CA GLY A 153 2.40 5.08 -6.82
C GLY A 153 1.54 5.97 -5.90
N ASN A 154 0.21 5.83 -5.94
CA ASN A 154 -0.70 6.50 -5.01
C ASN A 154 -1.32 5.46 -4.08
N PHE A 155 -1.08 5.59 -2.79
CA PHE A 155 -1.53 4.64 -1.78
C PHE A 155 -2.44 5.36 -0.78
N LEU A 156 -3.43 4.66 -0.24
CA LEU A 156 -4.20 5.18 0.89
C LEU A 156 -3.34 5.15 2.16
N TYR A 157 -3.57 6.10 3.07
CA TYR A 157 -2.88 6.19 4.36
C TYR A 157 -2.81 4.82 5.08
N ALA A 158 -3.95 4.14 5.23
CA ALA A 158 -4.01 2.84 5.91
C ALA A 158 -3.23 1.71 5.22
N GLN A 159 -2.94 1.82 3.92
CA GLN A 159 -2.08 0.86 3.21
C GLN A 159 -0.61 1.07 3.54
N MET A 160 -0.24 2.30 3.93
CA MET A 160 1.13 2.67 4.22
C MET A 160 1.51 2.50 5.71
N GLU A 161 0.55 2.43 6.63
CA GLU A 161 0.82 2.20 8.06
C GLU A 161 1.72 0.98 8.31
N PRO A 162 1.42 -0.24 7.77
CA PRO A 162 2.28 -1.41 7.97
C PRO A 162 3.68 -1.25 7.38
N VAL A 163 3.82 -0.48 6.28
CA VAL A 163 5.12 -0.21 5.65
C VAL A 163 5.97 0.69 6.55
N VAL A 164 5.35 1.72 7.13
CA VAL A 164 6.03 2.62 8.08
C VAL A 164 6.48 1.86 9.33
N GLU A 165 5.62 1.03 9.91
CA GLU A 165 5.94 0.20 11.08
C GLU A 165 7.10 -0.75 10.79
N LEU A 166 7.03 -1.49 9.68
CA LEU A 166 8.09 -2.42 9.27
C LEU A 166 9.43 -1.70 9.06
N LEU A 167 9.43 -0.53 8.41
CA LEU A 167 10.65 0.20 8.17
C LEU A 167 11.25 0.78 9.48
N GLN A 168 10.41 1.21 10.42
CA GLN A 168 10.85 1.65 11.74
C GLN A 168 11.51 0.51 12.54
N GLU A 169 10.94 -0.70 12.48
CA GLU A 169 11.53 -1.88 13.10
C GLU A 169 12.90 -2.22 12.47
N LYS A 170 12.96 -2.27 11.14
CA LYS A 170 14.21 -2.54 10.41
C LYS A 170 15.27 -1.47 10.65
N TRP A 171 14.86 -0.21 10.76
CA TRP A 171 15.77 0.87 11.09
C TRP A 171 16.37 0.69 12.48
N ALA A 172 15.56 0.40 13.48
CA ALA A 172 16.01 0.17 14.85
C ALA A 172 16.95 -1.04 14.96
N GLU A 173 16.76 -2.07 14.13
CA GLU A 173 17.65 -3.23 14.06
C GLU A 173 19.03 -2.91 13.44
N HIS A 174 19.06 -2.01 12.45
CA HIS A 174 20.25 -1.77 11.61
C HIS A 174 21.02 -0.49 11.99
N PHE A 175 20.32 0.57 12.38
CA PHE A 175 20.87 1.91 12.66
C PHE A 175 20.56 2.37 14.09
N ASN A 176 21.03 1.61 15.07
CA ASN A 176 20.70 1.76 16.51
C ASN A 176 20.90 3.17 17.12
N GLU A 177 21.78 4.00 16.57
CA GLU A 177 22.15 5.28 17.16
C GLU A 177 21.63 6.50 16.38
N SER A 178 21.08 6.30 15.18
CA SER A 178 20.60 7.40 14.36
C SER A 178 19.13 7.72 14.58
N SER A 179 18.79 8.98 14.47
CA SER A 179 17.41 9.46 14.55
C SER A 179 16.64 9.12 13.29
N PHE A 180 15.36 8.76 13.45
CA PHE A 180 14.50 8.39 12.34
C PHE A 180 13.07 8.85 12.58
N PHE A 181 12.66 9.92 11.92
CA PHE A 181 11.35 10.53 12.13
C PHE A 181 10.55 10.52 10.85
N VAL A 182 9.38 9.89 10.86
CA VAL A 182 8.43 9.96 9.75
C VAL A 182 7.95 11.41 9.58
N THR A 183 7.80 11.85 8.31
CA THR A 183 7.41 13.21 7.98
C THR A 183 6.47 13.23 6.74
N GLY A 184 6.33 14.38 6.10
CA GLY A 184 5.56 14.53 4.86
C GLY A 184 4.08 14.26 5.00
N ALA A 185 3.48 13.84 3.90
CA ALA A 185 2.05 13.56 3.76
C ALA A 185 1.55 12.50 4.75
N PHE A 186 2.35 11.47 5.04
CA PHE A 186 1.97 10.44 6.00
C PHE A 186 1.85 11.00 7.43
N ARG A 187 2.80 11.82 7.87
CA ARG A 187 2.74 12.46 9.19
C ARG A 187 1.58 13.46 9.29
N GLN A 188 1.22 14.09 8.18
CA GLN A 188 0.03 14.96 8.06
C GLN A 188 -1.28 14.16 8.00
N GLN A 189 -1.25 12.83 7.97
CA GLN A 189 -2.42 11.94 7.83
C GLN A 189 -3.24 12.27 6.57
N GLN A 190 -2.58 12.60 5.47
CA GLN A 190 -3.26 12.82 4.19
C GLN A 190 -3.89 11.52 3.68
N GLU A 191 -5.03 11.62 3.00
CA GLU A 191 -5.78 10.46 2.51
C GLU A 191 -4.99 9.64 1.48
N VAL A 192 -4.21 10.33 0.63
CA VAL A 192 -3.40 9.73 -0.43
C VAL A 192 -1.92 10.05 -0.18
N ILE A 193 -1.12 9.00 -0.15
CA ILE A 193 0.33 9.04 0.04
C ILE A 193 1.00 8.67 -1.29
N THR A 194 1.75 9.59 -1.87
CA THR A 194 2.52 9.37 -3.09
C THR A 194 3.97 9.02 -2.80
N ILE A 195 4.48 9.51 -1.68
CA ILE A 195 5.82 9.27 -1.18
C ILE A 195 5.76 9.15 0.33
N LEU A 196 6.44 8.18 0.90
CA LEU A 196 6.69 8.09 2.34
C LEU A 196 8.02 8.80 2.64
N GLU A 197 8.01 9.72 3.59
CA GLU A 197 9.18 10.55 3.87
C GLU A 197 9.65 10.41 5.32
N TRP A 198 10.97 10.46 5.49
CA TRP A 198 11.61 10.49 6.81
C TRP A 198 12.70 11.57 6.87
N VAL A 199 12.98 11.99 8.08
CA VAL A 199 14.13 12.83 8.41
C VAL A 199 15.08 12.03 9.29
N THR A 200 16.36 12.04 8.94
CA THR A 200 17.40 11.29 9.65
C THR A 200 18.72 12.06 9.72
N ASP A 201 19.52 11.76 10.72
CA ASP A 201 20.93 12.18 10.82
C ASP A 201 21.91 11.05 10.43
N GLN A 202 21.40 9.97 9.84
CA GLN A 202 22.23 8.90 9.27
C GLN A 202 22.99 9.40 8.04
N GLU A 203 24.24 8.97 7.88
CA GLU A 203 25.04 9.29 6.69
C GLU A 203 24.49 8.62 5.44
N LEU A 204 24.69 9.25 4.28
CA LEU A 204 24.16 8.80 3.00
C LEU A 204 24.64 7.41 2.57
N ALA A 205 25.96 7.15 2.64
CA ALA A 205 26.53 5.90 2.12
C ALA A 205 26.01 4.63 2.81
N PRO A 206 25.86 4.57 4.16
CA PRO A 206 25.20 3.46 4.81
C PRO A 206 23.74 3.27 4.40
N LEU A 207 23.00 4.36 4.12
CA LEU A 207 21.62 4.29 3.65
C LEU A 207 21.53 3.68 2.24
N GLU A 208 22.37 4.15 1.33
CA GLU A 208 22.42 3.59 -0.02
C GLU A 208 22.69 2.08 0.03
N SER A 209 23.71 1.64 0.78
CA SER A 209 24.03 0.24 0.93
C SER A 209 22.86 -0.57 1.50
N PHE A 210 22.20 -0.06 2.54
CA PHE A 210 21.04 -0.72 3.15
C PHE A 210 19.90 -0.93 2.16
N PHE A 211 19.56 0.08 1.35
CA PHE A 211 18.48 -0.02 0.39
C PHE A 211 18.83 -0.90 -0.82
N GLU A 212 20.07 -0.82 -1.32
CA GLU A 212 20.54 -1.72 -2.40
C GLU A 212 20.54 -3.20 -1.97
N GLU A 213 21.00 -3.50 -0.77
CA GLU A 213 21.00 -4.87 -0.21
C GLU A 213 19.58 -5.43 -0.04
N ASN A 214 18.58 -4.56 0.14
CA ASN A 214 17.17 -4.93 0.25
C ASN A 214 16.39 -4.80 -1.09
N ASN A 215 17.10 -4.74 -2.23
CA ASN A 215 16.54 -4.69 -3.58
C ASN A 215 15.68 -3.44 -3.88
N PHE A 216 15.95 -2.31 -3.23
CA PHE A 216 15.36 -1.03 -3.61
C PHE A 216 16.18 -0.40 -4.76
N GLU A 217 15.50 0.33 -5.63
CA GLU A 217 16.12 1.07 -6.70
C GLU A 217 16.33 2.53 -6.29
N ILE A 218 17.58 3.01 -6.35
CA ILE A 218 17.90 4.42 -6.05
C ILE A 218 17.47 5.28 -7.25
N GLN A 219 16.53 6.20 -7.00
CA GLN A 219 16.02 7.14 -8.01
C GLN A 219 16.80 8.45 -7.99
N SER A 220 17.13 8.94 -6.81
CA SER A 220 17.89 10.17 -6.61
C SER A 220 18.74 10.07 -5.35
N SER A 221 19.99 10.52 -5.43
CA SER A 221 20.91 10.53 -4.31
C SER A 221 21.71 11.83 -4.32
N THR A 222 21.62 12.59 -3.22
CA THR A 222 22.38 13.80 -2.94
C THR A 222 22.82 13.80 -1.48
N GLN A 223 23.72 14.70 -1.08
CA GLN A 223 24.17 14.78 0.31
C GLN A 223 23.03 15.04 1.32
N GLY A 224 21.94 15.66 0.90
CA GLY A 224 20.82 16.03 1.79
C GLY A 224 19.53 15.25 1.55
N TYR A 225 19.48 14.39 0.53
CA TYR A 225 18.25 13.67 0.18
C TYR A 225 18.53 12.39 -0.60
N LEU A 226 17.90 11.32 -0.18
CA LEU A 226 17.88 10.04 -0.87
C LEU A 226 16.45 9.67 -1.21
N GLU A 227 16.19 9.27 -2.46
CA GLU A 227 14.91 8.74 -2.91
C GLU A 227 15.11 7.34 -3.49
N VAL A 228 14.31 6.40 -3.02
CA VAL A 228 14.35 5.01 -3.46
C VAL A 228 12.96 4.50 -3.78
N THR A 229 12.88 3.52 -4.68
CA THR A 229 11.64 2.82 -5.00
C THR A 229 11.75 1.37 -4.53
N SER A 230 10.74 0.91 -3.80
CA SER A 230 10.65 -0.48 -3.35
C SER A 230 10.31 -1.43 -4.50
N PRO A 231 10.53 -2.75 -4.35
CA PRO A 231 10.11 -3.75 -5.33
C PRO A 231 8.58 -3.73 -5.61
N GLU A 232 7.77 -3.26 -4.65
CA GLU A 232 6.33 -3.09 -4.76
C GLU A 232 5.91 -1.73 -5.35
N ASN A 233 6.88 -0.96 -5.87
CA ASN A 233 6.68 0.34 -6.52
C ASN A 233 6.23 1.47 -5.57
N SER A 234 6.57 1.39 -4.28
CA SER A 234 6.39 2.47 -3.31
C SER A 234 7.63 3.37 -3.30
N THR A 235 7.43 4.68 -3.37
CA THR A 235 8.51 5.66 -3.30
C THR A 235 8.76 6.07 -1.85
N LEU A 236 10.03 6.02 -1.42
CA LEU A 236 10.49 6.42 -0.09
C LEU A 236 11.52 7.55 -0.23
N GLY A 237 11.38 8.61 0.57
CA GLY A 237 12.26 9.77 0.59
C GLY A 237 12.90 9.97 1.96
N PHE A 238 14.19 10.27 2.00
CA PHE A 238 14.95 10.47 3.23
C PHE A 238 15.67 11.82 3.19
N HIS A 239 15.22 12.73 4.05
CA HIS A 239 15.90 14.00 4.29
C HIS A 239 17.06 13.75 5.26
N ILE A 240 18.28 13.94 4.79
CA ILE A 240 19.52 13.67 5.54
C ILE A 240 20.05 15.00 6.06
N VAL A 241 20.08 15.17 7.38
CA VAL A 241 20.45 16.44 8.00
C VAL A 241 21.30 16.22 9.25
N ASP A 242 22.07 17.26 9.65
CA ASP A 242 22.73 17.23 10.95
C ASP A 242 21.70 17.13 12.09
N THR A 243 22.05 16.46 13.20
CA THR A 243 21.20 16.28 14.39
C THR A 243 20.55 17.59 14.88
N LYS A 244 21.26 18.72 14.82
CA LYS A 244 20.75 20.05 15.21
C LYS A 244 19.58 20.55 14.34
N ASN A 245 19.43 20.02 13.12
CA ASN A 245 18.42 20.41 12.15
C ASN A 245 17.22 19.44 12.09
N LEU A 246 17.28 18.31 12.80
CA LEU A 246 16.24 17.28 12.75
C LEU A 246 14.84 17.84 13.02
N VAL A 247 14.66 18.51 14.17
CA VAL A 247 13.34 19.05 14.57
C VAL A 247 12.82 20.05 13.55
N LYS A 248 13.69 20.95 13.11
CA LYS A 248 13.34 21.94 12.10
C LYS A 248 12.89 21.28 10.79
N THR A 249 13.66 20.31 10.29
CA THR A 249 13.35 19.66 9.02
C THR A 249 12.07 18.83 9.13
N VAL A 250 11.87 18.08 10.23
CA VAL A 250 10.62 17.37 10.48
C VAL A 250 9.42 18.33 10.48
N PHE A 251 9.58 19.52 11.10
CA PHE A 251 8.53 20.53 11.10
C PHE A 251 8.25 21.04 9.69
N GLU A 252 9.30 21.48 8.97
CA GLU A 252 9.18 22.04 7.62
C GLU A 252 8.53 21.08 6.63
N THR A 253 8.94 19.80 6.65
CA THR A 253 8.41 18.77 5.76
C THR A 253 7.03 18.24 6.17
N SER A 254 6.56 18.57 7.39
CA SER A 254 5.22 18.19 7.89
C SER A 254 4.22 19.36 7.87
N CYS A 255 4.46 20.38 7.06
CA CYS A 255 3.60 21.55 6.94
C CYS A 255 3.35 21.88 5.47
N ALA A 256 2.14 22.36 5.15
CA ALA A 256 1.90 22.94 3.84
C ALA A 256 2.69 24.26 3.67
N PRO A 257 3.05 24.64 2.44
CA PRO A 257 3.83 25.86 2.17
C PRO A 257 3.21 27.12 2.77
N SER A 258 1.89 27.30 2.66
CA SER A 258 1.17 28.46 3.21
C SER A 258 1.21 28.51 4.75
N PHE A 259 1.20 27.36 5.40
CA PHE A 259 1.33 27.25 6.85
C PHE A 259 2.76 27.63 7.31
N LEU A 260 3.79 27.12 6.60
CA LEU A 260 5.19 27.45 6.86
C LEU A 260 5.48 28.96 6.68
N GLU A 261 4.99 29.54 5.61
CA GLU A 261 5.13 30.97 5.36
C GLU A 261 4.57 31.80 6.53
N LYS A 262 3.35 31.47 6.98
CA LYS A 262 2.70 32.15 8.10
C LYS A 262 3.45 31.96 9.42
N ILE A 263 3.95 30.75 9.73
CA ILE A 263 4.77 30.52 10.93
C ILE A 263 6.07 31.32 10.84
N ASN A 264 6.72 31.34 9.69
CA ASN A 264 7.98 32.06 9.49
C ASN A 264 7.82 33.58 9.68
N GLU A 265 6.65 34.14 9.31
CA GLU A 265 6.32 35.54 9.58
C GLU A 265 6.14 35.85 11.08
N LEU A 266 5.67 34.88 11.87
CA LEU A 266 5.45 35.03 13.30
C LEU A 266 6.72 34.84 14.13
N LEU A 267 7.71 34.18 13.58
CA LEU A 267 9.00 33.97 14.27
C LEU A 267 9.92 35.19 14.12
N PRO A 268 10.51 35.70 15.21
CA PRO A 268 11.35 36.92 15.18
C PRO A 268 12.54 36.80 14.23
N GLU A 269 13.12 35.63 14.09
CA GLU A 269 14.29 35.35 13.23
C GLU A 269 13.97 34.30 12.16
N GLY A 270 12.69 34.02 11.94
CA GLY A 270 12.26 32.93 11.08
C GLY A 270 12.70 31.55 11.62
N LEU A 271 12.56 30.50 10.79
CA LEU A 271 13.01 29.14 11.09
C LEU A 271 14.54 28.98 10.91
N THR A 272 15.35 29.92 11.39
CA THR A 272 16.82 29.93 11.18
C THR A 272 17.58 29.24 12.29
N GLN A 273 17.02 29.17 13.51
CA GLN A 273 17.66 28.59 14.68
C GLN A 273 17.34 27.10 14.86
N SER A 274 18.14 26.43 15.69
CA SER A 274 17.85 25.05 16.11
C SER A 274 16.84 25.06 17.24
N TYR A 275 15.92 24.07 17.20
CA TYR A 275 14.88 23.85 18.20
C TYR A 275 15.05 22.47 18.84
N HIS A 276 14.69 22.31 20.11
CA HIS A 276 14.72 21.00 20.78
C HIS A 276 13.45 20.19 20.54
N SER A 277 12.34 20.87 20.25
CA SER A 277 11.05 20.25 19.94
C SER A 277 10.22 21.15 19.03
N GLU A 278 9.22 20.60 18.37
CA GLU A 278 8.26 21.41 17.60
C GLU A 278 7.46 22.36 18.49
N GLU A 279 7.17 21.96 19.73
CA GLU A 279 6.51 22.81 20.73
C GLU A 279 7.31 24.11 20.96
N ASP A 280 8.64 24.07 20.88
CA ASP A 280 9.46 25.26 21.05
C ASP A 280 9.32 26.23 19.86
N ILE A 281 9.07 25.72 18.65
CA ILE A 281 8.75 26.54 17.47
C ILE A 281 7.44 27.30 17.72
N PHE A 282 6.39 26.60 18.17
CA PHE A 282 5.10 27.21 18.46
C PHE A 282 5.16 28.21 19.63
N LYS A 283 5.93 27.90 20.68
CA LYS A 283 6.19 28.85 21.77
C LYS A 283 6.90 30.12 21.30
N ALA A 284 7.93 29.97 20.44
CA ALA A 284 8.65 31.11 19.88
C ALA A 284 7.75 32.00 18.99
N ALA A 285 6.79 31.37 18.28
CA ALA A 285 5.77 32.09 17.51
C ALA A 285 4.61 32.63 18.38
N ASN A 286 4.61 32.36 19.70
CA ASN A 286 3.58 32.76 20.66
C ASN A 286 2.16 32.26 20.29
N ILE A 287 2.07 31.02 19.81
CA ILE A 287 0.80 30.35 19.46
C ILE A 287 0.72 28.95 20.09
N PRO A 288 -0.48 28.39 20.30
CA PRO A 288 -0.63 27.01 20.74
C PRO A 288 -0.02 26.01 19.77
N PHE A 289 0.41 24.86 20.29
CA PHE A 289 0.85 23.74 19.45
C PHE A 289 -0.27 23.28 18.49
N ILE A 290 0.08 23.13 17.22
CA ILE A 290 -0.83 22.64 16.17
C ILE A 290 -0.28 21.29 15.68
N PRO A 291 -1.06 20.20 15.79
CA PRO A 291 -0.64 18.88 15.32
C PRO A 291 -0.38 18.85 13.79
N PRO A 292 0.51 17.97 13.29
CA PRO A 292 0.86 17.91 11.86
C PRO A 292 -0.34 17.80 10.92
N TYR A 293 -1.34 16.98 11.28
CA TYR A 293 -2.57 16.77 10.50
C TYR A 293 -3.54 17.98 10.45
N LEU A 294 -3.18 19.09 11.06
CA LEU A 294 -3.90 20.37 10.99
C LEU A 294 -3.07 21.49 10.36
N ARG A 295 -1.91 21.17 9.76
CA ARG A 295 -0.98 22.15 9.17
C ARG A 295 -1.13 22.30 7.66
N GLU A 296 -2.32 22.04 7.13
CA GLU A 296 -2.62 22.18 5.70
C GLU A 296 -2.88 23.63 5.30
N GLU A 297 -3.51 24.43 6.17
CA GLU A 297 -3.94 25.79 5.86
C GLU A 297 -3.41 26.81 6.88
N ALA A 298 -2.96 27.96 6.40
CA ALA A 298 -2.49 29.08 7.22
C ALA A 298 -3.55 29.60 8.21
N ASN A 299 -4.85 29.55 7.86
CA ASN A 299 -5.96 30.01 8.71
C ASN A 299 -6.12 29.21 10.01
N THR A 300 -5.58 27.98 10.06
CA THR A 300 -5.55 27.15 11.27
C THR A 300 -4.77 27.84 12.39
N ILE A 301 -3.71 28.60 12.05
CA ILE A 301 -2.90 29.37 13.01
C ILE A 301 -3.76 30.45 13.67
N ASP A 302 -4.52 31.22 12.89
CA ASP A 302 -5.40 32.29 13.40
C ASP A 302 -6.52 31.70 14.27
N THR A 303 -7.04 30.56 13.87
CA THR A 303 -8.07 29.83 14.63
C THR A 303 -7.51 29.33 15.97
N ALA A 304 -6.33 28.71 15.96
CA ALA A 304 -5.66 28.21 17.16
C ALA A 304 -5.35 29.35 18.15
N ALA A 305 -4.89 30.49 17.65
CA ALA A 305 -4.54 31.65 18.47
C ALA A 305 -5.78 32.35 19.07
N SER A 306 -6.91 32.40 18.37
CA SER A 306 -8.09 33.16 18.80
C SER A 306 -9.17 32.36 19.51
N LYS A 307 -9.42 31.11 19.07
CA LYS A 307 -10.55 30.26 19.54
C LYS A 307 -10.10 28.95 20.15
N GLY A 308 -8.82 28.60 20.02
CA GLY A 308 -8.30 27.27 20.29
C GLY A 308 -8.63 26.27 19.17
N LEU A 309 -7.96 25.14 19.20
CA LEU A 309 -8.22 24.05 18.24
C LEU A 309 -9.50 23.28 18.63
N PRO A 310 -10.23 22.75 17.65
CA PRO A 310 -11.38 21.88 17.93
C PRO A 310 -10.94 20.63 18.68
N SER A 311 -11.86 20.09 19.49
CA SER A 311 -11.61 18.80 20.14
C SER A 311 -11.54 17.70 19.09
N MET A 312 -10.41 17.03 18.99
CA MET A 312 -10.20 15.96 18.01
C MET A 312 -10.90 14.67 18.45
N ILE A 313 -11.44 13.95 17.47
CA ILE A 313 -12.02 12.62 17.71
C ILE A 313 -10.85 11.63 17.82
N MET A 314 -10.70 11.05 19.01
CA MET A 314 -9.69 10.02 19.27
C MET A 314 -10.30 8.62 19.06
N PRO A 315 -9.50 7.57 18.76
CA PRO A 315 -9.98 6.19 18.65
C PRO A 315 -10.82 5.75 19.88
N SER A 316 -10.44 6.20 21.07
CA SER A 316 -11.20 5.95 22.32
C SER A 316 -12.58 6.58 22.37
N ASN A 317 -12.88 7.57 21.53
CA ASN A 317 -14.19 8.19 21.42
C ASN A 317 -15.14 7.41 20.49
N ILE A 318 -14.61 6.51 19.64
CA ILE A 318 -15.40 5.68 18.72
C ILE A 318 -16.02 4.54 19.53
N LYS A 319 -17.35 4.55 19.65
CA LYS A 319 -18.10 3.55 20.43
C LYS A 319 -18.74 2.45 19.60
N GLY A 320 -18.66 2.55 18.28
CA GLY A 320 -19.20 1.55 17.36
C GLY A 320 -19.02 1.94 15.91
N ILE A 321 -18.98 0.92 15.05
CA ILE A 321 -18.91 1.06 13.60
C ILE A 321 -20.21 0.46 13.03
N ILE A 322 -20.93 1.24 12.19
CA ILE A 322 -22.13 0.79 11.50
C ILE A 322 -21.81 0.67 10.03
N HIS A 323 -21.91 -0.56 9.50
CA HIS A 323 -21.79 -0.82 8.08
C HIS A 323 -23.18 -0.97 7.48
N SER A 324 -23.58 -0.07 6.59
CA SER A 324 -24.89 -0.08 5.96
C SER A 324 -24.80 0.17 4.47
N HIS A 325 -25.60 -0.57 3.69
CA HIS A 325 -25.76 -0.40 2.26
C HIS A 325 -27.15 0.12 1.94
N SER A 326 -27.24 1.01 0.95
CA SER A 326 -28.50 1.47 0.37
C SER A 326 -28.80 0.71 -0.94
N LYS A 327 -30.00 0.92 -1.51
CA LYS A 327 -30.35 0.39 -2.84
C LYS A 327 -29.49 0.97 -3.98
N TRP A 328 -28.69 1.99 -3.69
CA TRP A 328 -27.86 2.73 -4.63
C TRP A 328 -26.38 2.31 -4.59
N SER A 329 -26.00 1.44 -3.66
CA SER A 329 -24.63 0.92 -3.49
C SER A 329 -24.52 -0.55 -3.86
#